data_27f9e001850898defb935f0cd484eaa5
#
_entry.id   27f9e001850898defb935f0cd484eaa5
#
_cell.length_a   1.000
_cell.length_b   1.000
_cell.length_c   1.000
_cell.angle_alpha   90.00
_cell.angle_beta   90.00
_cell.angle_gamma   90.00
#
_symmetry.space_group_name_H-M   'P 1'
#
loop_
_entity.id
_entity.type
_entity.pdbx_description
1 polymer ?
#
loop_
_entity_poly.entity_id
_entity_poly.type
_entity_poly.pdbx_seq_one_letter_code
_entity_poly.pdbx_strand_id
1 'polypeptide(L)'
;RDAGVPFARLHDVGNWLGGGLYVDIPNLFRDFDADPNDPAAYDFAFTDRLLCQLVENGVEPFFRLGVSIENSHDLRAYRIFPPRDPEKWAAICEGIVRHYNEGWADGYRMGIRYWEIWNEPDDCFRPAESPMWQGTREEYYRLYEITSKRLRAAFGNSIRIGGYASCG
;
A
#
# COMPACT_ATOMS: atom_id res chain seq x y z
N ARG A 1 6.01 23.06 -7.04
CA ARG A 1 5.41 23.45 -8.34
C ARG A 1 6.47 23.73 -9.38
N ASP A 2 7.52 24.44 -9.03
CA ASP A 2 8.52 24.89 -9.99
C ASP A 2 9.41 23.77 -10.56
N ALA A 3 9.52 22.66 -9.87
CA ALA A 3 10.29 21.50 -10.33
C ALA A 3 9.59 20.66 -11.41
N GLY A 4 8.27 20.84 -11.63
CA GLY A 4 7.51 20.15 -12.66
C GLY A 4 7.41 18.63 -12.47
N VAL A 5 7.48 18.14 -11.22
CA VAL A 5 7.36 16.71 -10.90
C VAL A 5 5.91 16.28 -11.07
N PRO A 6 5.58 15.38 -12.03
CA PRO A 6 4.20 15.02 -12.30
C PRO A 6 3.65 13.92 -11.39
N PHE A 7 4.52 13.06 -10.86
CA PHE A 7 4.13 11.89 -10.05
C PHE A 7 5.02 11.73 -8.83
N ALA A 8 4.47 11.19 -7.74
CA ALA A 8 5.21 10.74 -6.58
C ALA A 8 4.81 9.30 -6.23
N ARG A 9 5.75 8.37 -6.38
CA ARG A 9 5.58 7.02 -5.85
C ARG A 9 5.74 7.06 -4.35
N LEU A 10 4.74 6.52 -3.65
CA LEU A 10 4.74 6.58 -2.20
C LEU A 10 5.68 5.54 -1.59
N HIS A 11 6.35 5.95 -0.54
CA HIS A 11 7.25 5.13 0.24
C HIS A 11 7.23 5.60 1.69
N ASP A 12 7.35 4.69 2.66
CA ASP A 12 7.51 5.10 4.03
C ASP A 12 8.86 5.79 4.22
N VAL A 13 8.90 6.72 5.16
CA VAL A 13 10.13 7.38 5.57
C VAL A 13 10.59 6.73 6.86
N GLY A 14 11.81 6.21 6.88
CA GLY A 14 12.37 5.51 8.03
C GLY A 14 12.33 6.32 9.32
N ASN A 15 12.38 5.62 10.44
CA ASN A 15 12.31 6.18 11.80
C ASN A 15 13.24 7.38 12.04
N TRP A 16 14.38 7.42 11.37
CA TRP A 16 15.37 8.49 11.47
C TRP A 16 14.89 9.84 10.91
N LEU A 17 13.93 9.81 9.98
CA LEU A 17 13.48 10.98 9.25
C LEU A 17 12.02 11.37 9.55
N GLY A 18 11.27 10.57 10.28
CA GLY A 18 9.87 10.93 10.48
C GLY A 18 9.03 9.99 11.32
N GLY A 19 9.59 8.90 11.85
CA GLY A 19 8.92 8.11 12.89
C GLY A 19 7.94 7.01 12.44
N GLY A 20 8.01 6.53 11.21
CA GLY A 20 7.51 5.21 10.85
C GLY A 20 6.00 4.94 10.91
N LEU A 21 5.17 5.88 10.52
CA LEU A 21 3.71 5.68 10.47
C LEU A 21 3.15 6.30 9.20
N TYR A 22 3.17 5.55 8.08
CA TYR A 22 2.86 6.18 6.81
C TYR A 22 1.99 5.33 5.91
N VAL A 23 2.39 5.18 4.66
CA VAL A 23 1.59 4.63 3.58
C VAL A 23 1.58 3.11 3.52
N ASP A 24 2.42 2.45 4.30
CA ASP A 24 2.47 1.00 4.33
C ASP A 24 1.20 0.40 4.92
N ILE A 25 0.71 -0.66 4.31
CA ILE A 25 -0.54 -1.31 4.73
C ILE A 25 -0.52 -1.69 6.21
N PRO A 26 0.56 -2.26 6.78
CA PRO A 26 0.60 -2.56 8.21
C PRO A 26 0.52 -1.33 9.12
N ASN A 27 0.74 -0.14 8.60
CA ASN A 27 0.58 1.11 9.33
C ASN A 27 -0.84 1.68 9.20
N LEU A 28 -1.43 1.53 8.02
CA LEU A 28 -2.80 1.96 7.75
C LEU A 28 -3.83 1.03 8.41
N PHE A 29 -3.56 -0.27 8.46
CA PHE A 29 -4.42 -1.30 9.04
C PHE A 29 -3.60 -2.18 9.99
N ARG A 30 -3.51 -1.78 11.24
CA ARG A 30 -2.54 -2.35 12.21
C ARG A 30 -2.94 -3.69 12.78
N ASP A 31 -4.22 -3.90 13.00
CA ASP A 31 -4.76 -5.15 13.52
C ASP A 31 -5.34 -5.99 12.39
N PHE A 32 -4.58 -6.99 11.95
CA PHE A 32 -5.03 -7.88 10.88
C PHE A 32 -6.25 -8.75 11.28
N ASP A 33 -6.63 -8.81 12.54
CA ASP A 33 -7.83 -9.50 13.00
C ASP A 33 -9.10 -8.64 12.91
N ALA A 34 -8.96 -7.32 12.82
CA ALA A 34 -10.08 -6.39 12.65
C ALA A 34 -10.86 -6.61 11.34
N ASP A 35 -12.10 -6.14 11.26
CA ASP A 35 -12.92 -6.20 10.05
C ASP A 35 -12.43 -5.16 9.03
N PRO A 36 -12.05 -5.54 7.79
CA PRO A 36 -11.64 -4.59 6.76
C PRO A 36 -12.78 -3.67 6.26
N ASN A 37 -14.02 -3.93 6.63
CA ASN A 37 -15.15 -3.05 6.34
C ASN A 37 -15.43 -2.03 7.47
N ASP A 38 -14.75 -2.15 8.61
CA ASP A 38 -14.87 -1.19 9.70
C ASP A 38 -13.91 -0.01 9.47
N PRO A 39 -14.42 1.22 9.26
CA PRO A 39 -13.58 2.41 9.13
C PRO A 39 -12.65 2.63 10.33
N ALA A 40 -13.08 2.26 11.54
CA ALA A 40 -12.28 2.43 12.76
C ALA A 40 -11.04 1.52 12.81
N ALA A 41 -10.95 0.50 11.96
CA ALA A 41 -9.78 -0.36 11.85
C ALA A 41 -8.60 0.28 11.09
N TYR A 42 -8.83 1.45 10.46
CA TYR A 42 -7.83 2.15 9.66
C TYR A 42 -7.32 3.40 10.35
N ASP A 43 -6.03 3.68 10.16
CA ASP A 43 -5.39 4.94 10.56
C ASP A 43 -4.91 5.68 9.30
N PHE A 44 -5.77 6.54 8.75
CA PHE A 44 -5.47 7.33 7.56
C PHE A 44 -4.81 8.67 7.87
N ALA A 45 -4.78 9.11 9.12
CA ALA A 45 -4.51 10.49 9.51
C ALA A 45 -3.20 11.08 8.94
N PHE A 46 -2.14 10.30 8.88
CA PHE A 46 -0.88 10.76 8.29
C PHE A 46 -0.91 10.73 6.76
N THR A 47 -1.37 9.62 6.19
CA THR A 47 -1.39 9.42 4.74
C THR A 47 -2.32 10.42 4.05
N ASP A 48 -3.43 10.79 4.70
CA ASP A 48 -4.32 11.84 4.23
C ASP A 48 -3.59 13.17 4.03
N ARG A 49 -2.82 13.58 5.04
CA ARG A 49 -2.05 14.82 4.95
C ARG A 49 -1.03 14.79 3.83
N LEU A 50 -0.33 13.66 3.68
CA LEU A 50 0.65 13.47 2.62
C LEU A 50 -0.01 13.56 1.24
N LEU A 51 -1.11 12.84 1.02
CA LEU A 51 -1.79 12.82 -0.27
C LEU A 51 -2.45 14.16 -0.60
N CYS A 52 -3.07 14.84 0.37
CA CYS A 52 -3.58 16.19 0.18
C CYS A 52 -2.47 17.13 -0.28
N GLN A 53 -1.31 17.11 0.37
CA GLN A 53 -0.16 17.94 -0.01
C GLN A 53 0.32 17.66 -1.43
N LEU A 54 0.39 16.39 -1.85
CA LEU A 54 0.77 16.03 -3.22
C LEU A 54 -0.24 16.59 -4.23
N VAL A 55 -1.52 16.28 -4.04
CA VAL A 55 -2.59 16.67 -4.96
C VAL A 55 -2.74 18.19 -5.04
N GLU A 56 -2.68 18.92 -3.93
CA GLU A 56 -2.71 20.39 -3.87
C GLU A 56 -1.55 21.03 -4.63
N ASN A 57 -0.41 20.36 -4.71
CA ASN A 57 0.73 20.81 -5.49
C ASN A 57 0.74 20.30 -6.94
N GLY A 58 -0.31 19.62 -7.38
CA GLY A 58 -0.45 19.11 -8.74
C GLY A 58 0.42 17.88 -9.03
N VAL A 59 0.83 17.16 -7.97
CA VAL A 59 1.58 15.90 -8.08
C VAL A 59 0.61 14.74 -7.94
N GLU A 60 0.56 13.84 -8.93
CA GLU A 60 -0.28 12.67 -8.86
C GLU A 60 0.38 11.58 -8.01
N PRO A 61 -0.30 11.06 -6.98
CA PRO A 61 0.21 9.94 -6.21
C PRO A 61 0.27 8.65 -7.04
N PHE A 62 1.37 7.93 -6.92
CA PHE A 62 1.50 6.54 -7.35
C PHE A 62 1.51 5.69 -6.08
N PHE A 63 0.34 5.14 -5.74
CA PHE A 63 0.14 4.52 -4.43
C PHE A 63 0.62 3.07 -4.43
N ARG A 64 1.57 2.77 -3.56
CA ARG A 64 2.08 1.42 -3.36
C ARG A 64 1.32 0.72 -2.23
N LEU A 65 0.51 -0.27 -2.59
CA LEU A 65 -0.19 -1.17 -1.68
C LEU A 65 0.77 -2.28 -1.22
N GLY A 66 1.47 -2.06 -0.14
CA GLY A 66 2.47 -3.01 0.32
C GLY A 66 3.23 -2.50 1.54
N VAL A 67 4.51 -2.82 1.57
CA VAL A 67 5.44 -2.46 2.63
C VAL A 67 6.68 -1.80 2.05
N SER A 68 7.39 -1.03 2.85
CA SER A 68 8.73 -0.53 2.57
C SER A 68 9.76 -1.22 3.45
N ILE A 69 11.03 -1.05 3.13
CA ILE A 69 12.13 -1.66 3.88
C ILE A 69 12.15 -1.22 5.35
N GLU A 70 11.69 -0.03 5.63
CA GLU A 70 11.60 0.53 6.98
C GLU A 70 10.62 -0.25 7.86
N ASN A 71 9.63 -0.88 7.27
CA ASN A 71 8.65 -1.70 7.98
C ASN A 71 9.23 -3.04 8.47
N SER A 72 10.40 -3.43 7.98
CA SER A 72 11.06 -4.66 8.40
C SER A 72 11.62 -4.62 9.83
N HIS A 73 11.80 -3.44 10.42
CA HIS A 73 12.52 -3.30 11.67
C HIS A 73 11.64 -3.37 12.93
N ASP A 74 10.84 -2.36 13.19
CA ASP A 74 10.21 -2.19 14.51
C ASP A 74 8.69 -2.27 14.53
N LEU A 75 8.03 -2.23 13.38
CA LEU A 75 6.58 -2.24 13.34
C LEU A 75 5.98 -3.60 13.63
N ARG A 76 4.88 -3.61 14.37
CA ARG A 76 4.31 -4.80 15.01
C ARG A 76 3.25 -5.52 14.18
N ALA A 77 2.86 -4.99 13.03
CA ALA A 77 1.88 -5.61 12.18
C ALA A 77 2.47 -6.77 11.36
N TYR A 78 1.77 -7.23 10.35
CA TYR A 78 2.10 -8.41 9.55
C TYR A 78 3.22 -8.19 8.51
N ARG A 79 3.72 -6.99 8.37
CA ARG A 79 4.99 -6.62 7.72
C ARG A 79 5.24 -7.27 6.36
N ILE A 80 6.48 -7.80 6.22
CA ILE A 80 7.04 -8.44 5.04
C ILE A 80 6.66 -9.93 4.90
N PHE A 81 5.91 -10.48 5.85
CA PHE A 81 5.44 -11.86 5.74
C PHE A 81 4.22 -11.97 4.83
N PRO A 82 4.04 -13.12 4.13
CA PRO A 82 2.79 -13.38 3.45
C PRO A 82 1.60 -13.20 4.41
N PRO A 83 0.60 -12.40 4.03
CA PRO A 83 -0.61 -12.32 4.84
C PRO A 83 -1.23 -13.72 4.97
N ARG A 84 -1.59 -14.11 6.19
CA ARG A 84 -2.23 -15.42 6.45
C ARG A 84 -3.56 -15.59 5.71
N ASP A 85 -4.21 -14.50 5.34
CA ASP A 85 -5.43 -14.45 4.55
C ASP A 85 -5.27 -13.42 3.41
N PRO A 86 -4.89 -13.86 2.19
CA PRO A 86 -4.72 -12.97 1.05
C PRO A 86 -6.02 -12.27 0.60
N GLU A 87 -7.19 -12.91 0.80
CA GLU A 87 -8.48 -12.29 0.45
C GLU A 87 -8.78 -11.12 1.38
N LYS A 88 -8.50 -11.28 2.67
CA LYS A 88 -8.63 -10.19 3.64
C LYS A 88 -7.66 -9.05 3.35
N TRP A 89 -6.41 -9.37 3.00
CA TRP A 89 -5.43 -8.37 2.60
C TRP A 89 -5.91 -7.58 1.37
N ALA A 90 -6.46 -8.27 0.37
CA ALA A 90 -7.06 -7.63 -0.80
C ALA A 90 -8.27 -6.75 -0.45
N ALA A 91 -9.08 -7.15 0.55
CA ALA A 91 -10.19 -6.33 1.05
C ALA A 91 -9.69 -5.05 1.74
N ILE A 92 -8.60 -5.14 2.51
CA ILE A 92 -7.95 -3.97 3.10
C ILE A 92 -7.47 -3.01 2.00
N CYS A 93 -6.83 -3.53 0.95
CA CYS A 93 -6.42 -2.72 -0.20
C CYS A 93 -7.60 -2.03 -0.88
N GLU A 94 -8.72 -2.74 -1.07
CA GLU A 94 -9.95 -2.16 -1.62
C GLU A 94 -10.46 -1.02 -0.74
N GLY A 95 -10.49 -1.18 0.59
CA GLY A 95 -10.87 -0.12 1.53
C GLY A 95 -10.02 1.13 1.38
N ILE A 96 -8.70 0.97 1.21
CA ILE A 96 -7.77 2.09 0.99
C ILE A 96 -8.08 2.82 -0.33
N VAL A 97 -8.31 2.08 -1.42
CA VAL A 97 -8.69 2.70 -2.69
C VAL A 97 -10.02 3.44 -2.59
N ARG A 98 -11.02 2.87 -1.91
CA ARG A 98 -12.32 3.52 -1.68
C ARG A 98 -12.19 4.78 -0.84
N HIS A 99 -11.31 4.79 0.14
CA HIS A 99 -11.07 5.96 0.97
C HIS A 99 -10.60 7.14 0.12
N TYR A 100 -9.61 6.94 -0.74
CA TYR A 100 -9.04 8.02 -1.54
C TYR A 100 -9.82 8.36 -2.82
N ASN A 101 -10.60 7.43 -3.36
CA ASN A 101 -11.27 7.64 -4.64
C ASN A 101 -12.81 7.72 -4.56
N GLU A 102 -13.43 7.17 -3.52
CA GLU A 102 -14.89 7.13 -3.40
C GLU A 102 -15.43 7.85 -2.15
N GLY A 103 -14.54 8.31 -1.26
CA GLY A 103 -14.92 9.03 -0.03
C GLY A 103 -15.37 8.12 1.11
N TRP A 104 -15.07 6.81 1.05
CA TRP A 104 -15.36 5.89 2.14
C TRP A 104 -14.55 6.24 3.39
N ALA A 105 -15.13 5.99 4.59
CA ALA A 105 -14.49 6.28 5.89
C ALA A 105 -14.08 7.76 6.05
N ASP A 106 -14.99 8.68 5.71
CA ASP A 106 -14.76 10.13 5.70
C ASP A 106 -13.57 10.55 4.80
N GLY A 107 -13.31 9.77 3.76
CA GLY A 107 -12.19 9.95 2.85
C GLY A 107 -12.42 10.96 1.74
N TYR A 108 -11.73 10.75 0.61
CA TYR A 108 -11.57 11.71 -0.47
C TYR A 108 -12.09 11.20 -1.80
N ARG A 109 -12.15 12.07 -2.79
CA ARG A 109 -12.43 11.77 -4.20
C ARG A 109 -11.29 12.32 -5.06
N MET A 110 -10.06 11.87 -4.73
CA MET A 110 -8.84 12.36 -5.39
C MET A 110 -8.66 11.82 -6.81
N GLY A 111 -9.30 10.68 -7.13
CA GLY A 111 -9.17 10.06 -8.45
C GLY A 111 -7.76 9.53 -8.72
N ILE A 112 -7.09 9.00 -7.71
CA ILE A 112 -5.77 8.39 -7.85
C ILE A 112 -5.85 7.24 -8.83
N ARG A 113 -5.05 7.30 -9.90
CA ARG A 113 -5.12 6.32 -11.00
C ARG A 113 -4.17 5.14 -10.82
N TYR A 114 -3.01 5.32 -10.22
CA TYR A 114 -1.93 4.33 -10.21
C TYR A 114 -1.80 3.66 -8.86
N TRP A 115 -1.96 2.34 -8.85
CA TRP A 115 -1.92 1.49 -7.67
C TRP A 115 -0.98 0.32 -7.92
N GLU A 116 0.05 0.21 -7.13
CA GLU A 116 1.07 -0.82 -7.23
C GLU A 116 0.89 -1.84 -6.11
N ILE A 117 0.92 -3.14 -6.46
CA ILE A 117 0.81 -4.21 -5.46
C ILE A 117 2.20 -4.64 -5.05
N TRP A 118 2.53 -4.39 -3.78
CA TRP A 118 3.78 -4.70 -3.10
C TRP A 118 4.95 -3.82 -3.53
N ASN A 119 6.16 -4.14 -2.99
CA ASN A 119 7.43 -3.51 -3.30
C ASN A 119 8.54 -4.56 -3.24
N GLU A 120 9.32 -4.70 -4.30
CA GLU A 120 10.56 -5.49 -4.35
C GLU A 120 10.47 -6.87 -3.65
N PRO A 121 9.48 -7.72 -3.95
CA PRO A 121 9.35 -9.04 -3.31
C PRO A 121 10.50 -9.98 -3.72
N ASP A 122 11.28 -9.58 -4.72
CA ASP A 122 12.44 -10.26 -5.25
C ASP A 122 13.79 -9.71 -4.71
N ASP A 123 13.73 -8.77 -3.76
CA ASP A 123 14.93 -8.19 -3.14
C ASP A 123 15.54 -9.18 -2.15
N CYS A 124 16.20 -10.16 -2.63
CA CYS A 124 17.22 -11.01 -2.02
C CYS A 124 17.23 -12.40 -2.63
N PHE A 125 18.40 -12.93 -2.86
CA PHE A 125 18.59 -14.31 -3.34
C PHE A 125 18.22 -15.39 -2.30
N ARG A 126 17.97 -14.99 -1.03
CA ARG A 126 17.57 -15.85 0.07
C ARG A 126 16.25 -15.35 0.66
N PRO A 127 15.12 -15.97 0.34
CA PRO A 127 13.80 -15.50 0.79
C PRO A 127 13.71 -15.23 2.30
N ALA A 128 14.34 -16.07 3.13
CA ALA A 128 14.34 -15.89 4.59
C ALA A 128 15.09 -14.63 5.06
N GLU A 129 15.95 -14.05 4.23
CA GLU A 129 16.73 -12.86 4.52
C GLU A 129 16.20 -11.64 3.78
N SER A 130 15.15 -11.79 2.94
CA SER A 130 14.57 -10.68 2.20
C SER A 130 13.99 -9.64 3.17
N PRO A 131 14.36 -8.37 3.00
CA PRO A 131 13.76 -7.28 3.79
C PRO A 131 12.35 -6.92 3.33
N MET A 132 11.89 -7.47 2.17
CA MET A 132 10.65 -7.04 1.52
C MET A 132 9.60 -8.13 1.41
N TRP A 133 9.98 -9.41 1.35
CA TRP A 133 9.06 -10.54 1.26
C TRP A 133 9.67 -11.81 1.82
N GLN A 134 9.14 -12.31 2.93
CA GLN A 134 9.59 -13.55 3.58
C GLN A 134 8.64 -14.72 3.29
N GLY A 135 8.21 -14.83 2.06
CA GLY A 135 7.41 -15.94 1.54
C GLY A 135 8.00 -16.51 0.27
N THR A 136 7.31 -17.49 -0.30
CA THR A 136 7.66 -18.03 -1.61
C THR A 136 7.22 -17.09 -2.73
N ARG A 137 7.76 -17.30 -3.93
CA ARG A 137 7.34 -16.61 -5.13
C ARG A 137 5.88 -16.92 -5.49
N GLU A 138 5.46 -18.15 -5.27
CA GLU A 138 4.10 -18.63 -5.53
C GLU A 138 3.08 -17.96 -4.60
N GLU A 139 3.44 -17.74 -3.33
CA GLU A 139 2.60 -16.99 -2.38
C GLU A 139 2.46 -15.53 -2.80
N TYR A 140 3.53 -14.91 -3.30
CA TYR A 140 3.44 -13.56 -3.84
C TYR A 140 2.55 -13.51 -5.09
N TYR A 141 2.70 -14.42 -6.04
CA TYR A 141 1.86 -14.45 -7.23
C TYR A 141 0.38 -14.65 -6.88
N ARG A 142 0.09 -15.48 -5.89
CA ARG A 142 -1.27 -15.66 -5.39
C ARG A 142 -1.82 -14.38 -4.77
N LEU A 143 -1.05 -13.71 -3.93
CA LEU A 143 -1.43 -12.42 -3.34
C LEU A 143 -1.74 -11.38 -4.42
N TYR A 144 -0.85 -11.27 -5.40
CA TYR A 144 -1.01 -10.35 -6.52
C TYR A 144 -2.26 -10.66 -7.33
N GLU A 145 -2.49 -11.91 -7.68
CA GLU A 145 -3.65 -12.35 -8.46
C GLU A 145 -4.96 -12.03 -7.75
N ILE A 146 -5.07 -12.40 -6.47
CA ILE A 146 -6.26 -12.15 -5.66
C ILE A 146 -6.53 -10.65 -5.57
N THR A 147 -5.52 -9.88 -5.22
CA THR A 147 -5.66 -8.43 -5.03
C THR A 147 -6.01 -7.74 -6.34
N SER A 148 -5.31 -8.05 -7.42
CA SER A 148 -5.58 -7.42 -8.73
C SER A 148 -6.97 -7.75 -9.24
N LYS A 149 -7.44 -8.99 -9.08
CA LYS A 149 -8.81 -9.39 -9.46
C LYS A 149 -9.85 -8.64 -8.64
N ARG A 150 -9.67 -8.55 -7.33
CA ARG A 150 -10.58 -7.83 -6.45
C ARG A 150 -10.67 -6.34 -6.80
N LEU A 151 -9.53 -5.67 -6.91
CA LEU A 151 -9.48 -4.26 -7.27
C LEU A 151 -10.05 -4.02 -8.68
N ARG A 152 -9.80 -4.91 -9.63
CA ARG A 152 -10.36 -4.81 -10.97
C ARG A 152 -11.88 -5.00 -10.98
N ALA A 153 -12.41 -5.89 -10.16
CA ALA A 153 -13.84 -6.10 -10.01
C ALA A 153 -14.54 -4.87 -9.39
N ALA A 154 -13.91 -4.26 -8.39
CA ALA A 154 -14.47 -3.10 -7.69
C ALA A 154 -14.39 -1.79 -8.51
N PHE A 155 -13.27 -1.54 -9.19
CA PHE A 155 -12.97 -0.23 -9.79
C PHE A 155 -12.86 -0.24 -11.31
N GLY A 156 -12.91 -1.41 -11.96
CA GLY A 156 -12.85 -1.53 -13.43
C GLY A 156 -11.60 -0.85 -14.02
N ASN A 157 -11.84 0.04 -14.98
CA ASN A 157 -10.78 0.79 -15.65
C ASN A 157 -10.51 2.19 -15.07
N SER A 158 -11.20 2.56 -13.98
CA SER A 158 -10.97 3.85 -13.30
C SER A 158 -9.59 3.91 -12.65
N ILE A 159 -9.01 2.75 -12.34
CA ILE A 159 -7.65 2.63 -11.81
C ILE A 159 -6.75 1.76 -12.70
N ARG A 160 -5.45 1.98 -12.59
CA ARG A 160 -4.40 1.18 -13.21
C ARG A 160 -3.66 0.43 -12.13
N ILE A 161 -3.66 -0.89 -12.24
CA ILE A 161 -3.02 -1.78 -11.28
C ILE A 161 -1.70 -2.23 -11.87
N GLY A 162 -0.62 -1.98 -11.16
CA GLY A 162 0.73 -2.36 -11.53
C GLY A 162 1.28 -3.51 -10.69
N GLY A 163 2.30 -4.16 -11.22
CA GLY A 163 3.12 -5.11 -10.51
C GLY A 163 4.19 -4.42 -9.70
N TYR A 164 4.91 -5.21 -8.95
CA TYR A 164 5.94 -4.77 -8.04
C TYR A 164 7.08 -4.02 -8.76
N ALA A 165 7.67 -3.09 -8.06
CA ALA A 165 8.99 -2.59 -8.44
C ALA A 165 9.99 -3.72 -8.20
N SER A 166 10.69 -4.15 -9.25
CA SER A 166 11.75 -5.16 -9.14
C SER A 166 13.03 -4.54 -8.61
N CYS A 167 13.74 -5.26 -7.78
CA CYS A 167 15.06 -4.83 -7.29
C CYS A 167 16.17 -4.98 -8.33
N GLY A 168 15.98 -5.77 -9.41
CA GLY A 168 16.96 -5.88 -10.50
C GLY A 168 16.94 -7.19 -11.24
#